data_e772431c6a1fbd7e5502cf76e383c085
#
_entry.id   e772431c6a1fbd7e5502cf76e383c085
#
_cell.length_a   1.000
_cell.length_b   1.000
_cell.length_c   1.000
_cell.angle_alpha   90.00
_cell.angle_beta   90.00
_cell.angle_gamma   90.00
#
_symmetry.space_group_name_H-M   'P 1'
#
loop_
_entity.id
_entity.type
_entity.pdbx_description
1 polymer ?
#
loop_
_entity_poly.entity_id
_entity_poly.type
_entity_poly.pdbx_seq_one_letter_code
_entity_poly.pdbx_strand_id
1 'polypeptide(L)'
;MELLAGPVGPLVIFVMRVCDVSLGTVRLVLVTRGMRVPAAVVGFFEVLIWITASGTAILNITSPLHVLGYAGGFGTGTWVGMWIESKIPMGTATVQAYCRAENPSLSGALREAGLRVTEMKGQGLEGPVDIVSMVVPRRLVPIAVRTIESNDPDAFIAVYDARIYPRRVGALRRK
;
A
#
# COMPACT_ATOMS: atom_id res chain seq x y z
N MET A 1 -28.68 -21.26 11.62
CA MET A 1 -29.34 -20.38 10.60
C MET A 1 -30.32 -19.41 11.25
N GLU A 2 -31.00 -19.79 12.33
CA GLU A 2 -31.93 -18.91 13.06
C GLU A 2 -31.29 -17.62 13.62
N LEU A 3 -30.04 -17.68 14.05
CA LEU A 3 -29.33 -16.52 14.60
C LEU A 3 -29.10 -15.40 13.54
N LEU A 4 -29.00 -15.77 12.27
CA LEU A 4 -28.81 -14.86 11.16
C LEU A 4 -30.09 -14.25 10.59
N ALA A 5 -31.25 -14.90 10.84
CA ALA A 5 -32.57 -14.39 10.47
C ALA A 5 -33.20 -13.53 11.58
N GLY A 6 -32.67 -13.55 12.80
CA GLY A 6 -33.17 -12.82 13.97
C GLY A 6 -32.72 -11.34 14.00
N PRO A 7 -33.10 -10.61 15.07
CA PRO A 7 -32.80 -9.18 15.22
C PRO A 7 -31.29 -8.86 15.25
N VAL A 8 -30.45 -9.84 15.53
CA VAL A 8 -28.96 -9.73 15.50
C VAL A 8 -28.39 -9.96 14.10
N GLY A 9 -29.19 -10.52 13.18
CA GLY A 9 -28.75 -10.85 11.81
C GLY A 9 -28.10 -9.71 11.05
N PRO A 10 -28.68 -8.49 11.01
CA PRO A 10 -28.09 -7.35 10.34
C PRO A 10 -26.70 -6.99 10.83
N LEU A 11 -26.44 -7.09 12.14
CA LEU A 11 -25.13 -6.82 12.74
C LEU A 11 -24.11 -7.91 12.37
N VAL A 12 -24.52 -9.17 12.38
CA VAL A 12 -23.64 -10.28 11.98
C VAL A 12 -23.27 -10.16 10.51
N ILE A 13 -24.24 -9.86 9.63
CA ILE A 13 -23.99 -9.62 8.21
C ILE A 13 -23.03 -8.43 8.02
N PHE A 14 -23.25 -7.34 8.75
CA PHE A 14 -22.36 -6.18 8.71
C PHE A 14 -20.91 -6.56 9.05
N VAL A 15 -20.68 -7.25 10.17
CA VAL A 15 -19.34 -7.68 10.60
C VAL A 15 -18.71 -8.63 9.58
N MET A 16 -19.44 -9.60 9.08
CA MET A 16 -18.97 -10.52 8.06
C MET A 16 -18.57 -9.78 6.78
N ARG A 17 -19.35 -8.78 6.36
CA ARG A 17 -19.03 -7.95 5.21
C ARG A 17 -17.80 -7.07 5.42
N VAL A 18 -17.63 -6.50 6.62
CA VAL A 18 -16.41 -5.76 6.95
C VAL A 18 -15.19 -6.66 6.81
N CYS A 19 -15.24 -7.88 7.37
CA CYS A 19 -14.12 -8.84 7.26
C CYS A 19 -13.85 -9.25 5.80
N ASP A 20 -14.87 -9.64 5.07
CA ASP A 20 -14.81 -10.09 3.69
C ASP A 20 -14.19 -9.00 2.78
N VAL A 21 -14.76 -7.79 2.80
CA VAL A 21 -14.30 -6.68 1.95
C VAL A 21 -12.91 -6.20 2.33
N SER A 22 -12.56 -6.20 3.62
CA SER A 22 -11.20 -5.88 4.08
C SER A 22 -10.19 -6.90 3.55
N LEU A 23 -10.50 -8.20 3.59
CA LEU A 23 -9.66 -9.25 3.01
C LEU A 23 -9.54 -9.08 1.49
N GLY A 24 -10.62 -8.75 0.78
CA GLY A 24 -10.61 -8.47 -0.65
C GLY A 24 -9.70 -7.30 -1.03
N THR A 25 -9.72 -6.23 -0.23
CA THR A 25 -8.83 -5.08 -0.42
C THR A 25 -7.36 -5.48 -0.25
N VAL A 26 -7.03 -6.22 0.82
CA VAL A 26 -5.67 -6.73 1.04
C VAL A 26 -5.23 -7.67 -0.08
N ARG A 27 -6.11 -8.58 -0.52
CA ARG A 27 -5.84 -9.50 -1.63
C ARG A 27 -5.52 -8.75 -2.92
N LEU A 28 -6.27 -7.69 -3.24
CA LEU A 28 -6.00 -6.87 -4.42
C LEU A 28 -4.58 -6.31 -4.40
N VAL A 29 -4.12 -5.82 -3.25
CA VAL A 29 -2.74 -5.32 -3.08
C VAL A 29 -1.72 -6.44 -3.26
N LEU A 30 -1.97 -7.64 -2.71
CA LEU A 30 -1.08 -8.79 -2.91
C LEU A 30 -0.98 -9.20 -4.39
N VAL A 31 -2.10 -9.16 -5.12
CA VAL A 31 -2.15 -9.44 -6.57
C VAL A 31 -1.34 -8.40 -7.35
N THR A 32 -1.52 -7.11 -7.10
CA THR A 32 -0.77 -6.05 -7.80
C THR A 32 0.73 -6.11 -7.52
N ARG A 33 1.11 -6.66 -6.38
CA ARG A 33 2.51 -6.90 -6.00
C ARG A 33 3.07 -8.24 -6.51
N GLY A 34 2.27 -9.05 -7.19
CA GLY A 34 2.68 -10.33 -7.75
C GLY A 34 2.86 -11.45 -6.72
N MET A 35 2.35 -11.28 -5.51
CA MET A 35 2.43 -12.26 -4.41
C MET A 35 1.35 -13.35 -4.57
N ARG A 36 1.56 -14.30 -5.49
CA ARG A 36 0.56 -15.27 -5.93
C ARG A 36 0.00 -16.14 -4.81
N VAL A 37 0.88 -16.75 -3.99
CA VAL A 37 0.46 -17.69 -2.94
C VAL A 37 -0.30 -16.99 -1.81
N PRO A 38 0.19 -15.90 -1.20
CA PRO A 38 -0.60 -15.17 -0.21
C PRO A 38 -1.93 -14.64 -0.75
N ALA A 39 -1.96 -14.17 -1.99
CA ALA A 39 -3.20 -13.69 -2.61
C ALA A 39 -4.23 -14.82 -2.77
N ALA A 40 -3.80 -16.01 -3.16
CA ALA A 40 -4.69 -17.19 -3.29
C ALA A 40 -5.25 -17.64 -1.93
N VAL A 41 -4.40 -17.67 -0.90
CA VAL A 41 -4.85 -18.04 0.47
C VAL A 41 -5.87 -17.05 1.02
N VAL A 42 -5.58 -15.74 0.89
CA VAL A 42 -6.53 -14.69 1.34
C VAL A 42 -7.84 -14.79 0.55
N GLY A 43 -7.78 -15.01 -0.78
CA GLY A 43 -8.96 -15.15 -1.62
C GLY A 43 -9.84 -16.34 -1.26
N PHE A 44 -9.23 -17.45 -0.83
CA PHE A 44 -10.00 -18.60 -0.35
C PHE A 44 -10.85 -18.25 0.88
N PHE A 45 -10.27 -17.61 1.89
CA PHE A 45 -11.01 -17.22 3.09
C PHE A 45 -12.02 -16.11 2.81
N GLU A 46 -11.69 -15.14 1.96
CA GLU A 46 -12.59 -14.10 1.49
C GLU A 46 -13.88 -14.70 0.92
N VAL A 47 -13.75 -15.64 -0.01
CA VAL A 47 -14.92 -16.26 -0.66
C VAL A 47 -15.76 -17.07 0.31
N LEU A 48 -15.18 -17.77 1.29
CA LEU A 48 -15.92 -18.49 2.32
C LEU A 48 -16.79 -17.54 3.16
N ILE A 49 -16.25 -16.40 3.57
CA ILE A 49 -16.99 -15.38 4.32
C ILE A 49 -18.07 -14.75 3.43
N TRP A 50 -17.69 -14.40 2.21
CA TRP A 50 -18.58 -13.75 1.24
C TRP A 50 -19.82 -14.58 0.94
N ILE A 51 -19.67 -15.88 0.65
CA ILE A 51 -20.80 -16.74 0.28
C ILE A 51 -21.79 -16.88 1.43
N THR A 52 -21.28 -16.89 2.68
CA THR A 52 -22.12 -16.98 3.87
C THR A 52 -22.89 -15.67 4.12
N ALA A 53 -22.20 -14.53 4.05
CA ALA A 53 -22.81 -13.22 4.24
C ALA A 53 -23.82 -12.88 3.14
N SER A 54 -23.46 -13.13 1.86
CA SER A 54 -24.31 -12.86 0.71
C SER A 54 -25.52 -13.78 0.67
N GLY A 55 -25.34 -15.06 0.94
CA GLY A 55 -26.44 -16.03 1.01
C GLY A 55 -27.48 -15.63 2.06
N THR A 56 -27.03 -15.21 3.25
CA THR A 56 -27.94 -14.76 4.31
C THR A 56 -28.65 -13.46 3.94
N ALA A 57 -27.93 -12.50 3.35
CA ALA A 57 -28.52 -11.23 2.92
C ALA A 57 -29.59 -11.44 1.85
N ILE A 58 -29.36 -12.33 0.88
CA ILE A 58 -30.33 -12.66 -0.19
C ILE A 58 -31.58 -13.31 0.39
N LEU A 59 -31.45 -14.25 1.33
CA LEU A 59 -32.60 -14.92 1.97
C LEU A 59 -33.45 -13.95 2.78
N ASN A 60 -32.92 -12.83 3.23
CA ASN A 60 -33.59 -11.82 4.06
C ASN A 60 -33.72 -10.46 3.36
N ILE A 61 -33.74 -10.42 2.02
CA ILE A 61 -33.74 -9.19 1.22
C ILE A 61 -34.96 -8.29 1.45
N THR A 62 -36.06 -8.85 1.97
CA THR A 62 -37.25 -8.10 2.30
C THR A 62 -37.11 -7.26 3.59
N SER A 63 -36.09 -7.51 4.38
CA SER A 63 -35.78 -6.73 5.58
C SER A 63 -34.80 -5.56 5.25
N PRO A 64 -35.23 -4.31 5.33
CA PRO A 64 -34.36 -3.15 5.06
C PRO A 64 -33.10 -3.12 5.93
N LEU A 65 -33.20 -3.60 7.19
CA LEU A 65 -32.06 -3.63 8.11
C LEU A 65 -30.96 -4.59 7.66
N HIS A 66 -31.30 -5.75 7.08
CA HIS A 66 -30.32 -6.69 6.56
C HIS A 66 -29.60 -6.12 5.33
N VAL A 67 -30.34 -5.41 4.45
CA VAL A 67 -29.76 -4.73 3.28
C VAL A 67 -28.84 -3.59 3.71
N LEU A 68 -29.24 -2.78 4.69
CA LEU A 68 -28.41 -1.71 5.24
C LEU A 68 -27.17 -2.27 5.95
N GLY A 69 -27.28 -3.34 6.70
CA GLY A 69 -26.16 -4.05 7.32
C GLY A 69 -25.15 -4.52 6.28
N TYR A 70 -25.63 -5.12 5.21
CA TYR A 70 -24.80 -5.59 4.09
C TYR A 70 -24.08 -4.44 3.38
N ALA A 71 -24.80 -3.39 2.98
CA ALA A 71 -24.25 -2.23 2.28
C ALA A 71 -23.30 -1.41 3.18
N GLY A 72 -23.68 -1.16 4.43
CA GLY A 72 -22.85 -0.48 5.41
C GLY A 72 -21.56 -1.25 5.72
N GLY A 73 -21.67 -2.59 5.84
CA GLY A 73 -20.50 -3.47 6.01
C GLY A 73 -19.54 -3.40 4.84
N PHE A 74 -20.05 -3.28 3.59
CA PHE A 74 -19.21 -3.10 2.42
C PHE A 74 -18.42 -1.78 2.47
N GLY A 75 -19.09 -0.66 2.72
CA GLY A 75 -18.43 0.66 2.81
C GLY A 75 -17.39 0.71 3.93
N THR A 76 -17.77 0.24 5.13
CA THR A 76 -16.88 0.18 6.28
C THR A 76 -15.70 -0.77 6.03
N GLY A 77 -15.94 -1.94 5.42
CA GLY A 77 -14.92 -2.91 5.08
C GLY A 77 -13.90 -2.37 4.07
N THR A 78 -14.36 -1.59 3.09
CA THR A 78 -13.45 -0.91 2.15
C THR A 78 -12.54 0.07 2.90
N TRP A 79 -13.10 0.89 3.78
CA TRP A 79 -12.32 1.84 4.58
C TRP A 79 -11.31 1.12 5.49
N VAL A 80 -11.74 0.10 6.22
CA VAL A 80 -10.87 -0.73 7.07
C VAL A 80 -9.78 -1.42 6.27
N GLY A 81 -10.11 -1.98 5.11
CA GLY A 81 -9.16 -2.64 4.22
C GLY A 81 -8.07 -1.69 3.72
N MET A 82 -8.43 -0.47 3.33
CA MET A 82 -7.47 0.59 2.94
C MET A 82 -6.61 1.03 4.12
N TRP A 83 -7.21 1.13 5.33
CA TRP A 83 -6.45 1.44 6.54
C TRP A 83 -5.43 0.34 6.88
N ILE A 84 -5.81 -0.93 6.80
CA ILE A 84 -4.90 -2.07 6.98
C ILE A 84 -3.77 -2.01 5.94
N GLU A 85 -4.11 -1.81 4.66
CA GLU A 85 -3.13 -1.69 3.57
C GLU A 85 -2.10 -0.60 3.85
N SER A 86 -2.54 0.58 4.29
CA SER A 86 -1.65 1.71 4.59
C SER A 86 -0.64 1.41 5.71
N LYS A 87 -0.96 0.48 6.63
CA LYS A 87 -0.08 0.05 7.73
C LYS A 87 0.93 -1.02 7.32
N ILE A 88 0.74 -1.66 6.19
CA ILE A 88 1.62 -2.73 5.72
C ILE A 88 2.63 -2.14 4.70
N PRO A 89 3.84 -1.77 5.12
CA PRO A 89 4.85 -1.16 4.24
C PRO A 89 5.50 -2.23 3.34
N MET A 90 4.72 -2.84 2.45
CA MET A 90 5.21 -3.87 1.54
C MET A 90 5.83 -3.25 0.28
N GLY A 91 6.93 -3.89 -0.21
CA GLY A 91 7.58 -3.52 -1.46
C GLY A 91 8.67 -2.47 -1.31
N THR A 92 9.06 -1.91 -2.44
CA THR A 92 10.10 -0.90 -2.57
C THR A 92 9.54 0.39 -3.17
N ALA A 93 10.12 1.50 -2.77
CA ALA A 93 9.79 2.81 -3.32
C ALA A 93 11.06 3.51 -3.81
N THR A 94 10.90 4.32 -4.84
CA THR A 94 11.90 5.30 -5.23
C THR A 94 11.54 6.62 -4.56
N VAL A 95 12.47 7.16 -3.78
CA VAL A 95 12.38 8.50 -3.21
C VAL A 95 13.29 9.41 -4.02
N GLN A 96 12.73 10.51 -4.52
CA GLN A 96 13.47 11.55 -5.22
C GLN A 96 13.28 12.87 -4.48
N ALA A 97 14.39 13.53 -4.17
CA ALA A 97 14.39 14.88 -3.63
C ALA A 97 15.01 15.83 -4.64
N TYR A 98 14.34 16.93 -4.88
CA TYR A 98 14.78 18.02 -5.75
C TYR A 98 15.19 19.17 -4.85
N CYS A 99 16.50 19.43 -4.79
CA CYS A 99 17.10 20.42 -3.91
C CYS A 99 17.68 21.56 -4.73
N ARG A 100 17.79 22.76 -4.16
CA ARG A 100 18.58 23.82 -4.78
C ARG A 100 20.06 23.42 -4.81
N ALA A 101 20.77 23.75 -5.89
CA ALA A 101 22.12 23.26 -6.23
C ALA A 101 23.27 23.64 -5.26
N GLU A 102 22.99 23.99 -4.02
CA GLU A 102 23.96 24.47 -3.04
C GLU A 102 24.03 23.66 -1.75
N ASN A 103 23.38 22.48 -1.68
CA ASN A 103 23.37 21.68 -0.45
C ASN A 103 24.10 20.32 -0.60
N PRO A 104 25.44 20.31 -0.61
CA PRO A 104 26.22 19.07 -0.73
C PRO A 104 26.11 18.15 0.48
N SER A 105 25.51 18.61 1.58
CA SER A 105 25.41 17.85 2.83
C SER A 105 24.31 16.77 2.81
N LEU A 106 23.28 16.92 2.00
CA LEU A 106 22.11 16.00 1.99
C LEU A 106 22.49 14.57 1.62
N SER A 107 23.28 14.38 0.57
CA SER A 107 23.71 13.03 0.16
C SER A 107 24.60 12.36 1.19
N GLY A 108 25.44 13.14 1.88
CA GLY A 108 26.26 12.69 3.01
C GLY A 108 25.39 12.18 4.14
N ALA A 109 24.43 12.98 4.60
CA ALA A 109 23.50 12.64 5.68
C ALA A 109 22.67 11.38 5.34
N LEU A 110 22.20 11.25 4.11
CA LEU A 110 21.45 10.06 3.67
C LEU A 110 22.32 8.80 3.63
N ARG A 111 23.61 8.92 3.23
CA ARG A 111 24.58 7.81 3.25
C ARG A 111 24.92 7.41 4.68
N GLU A 112 25.08 8.36 5.59
CA GLU A 112 25.26 8.10 7.02
C GLU A 112 24.05 7.40 7.65
N ALA A 113 22.83 7.72 7.19
CA ALA A 113 21.62 6.98 7.54
C ALA A 113 21.53 5.58 6.90
N GLY A 114 22.59 5.12 6.19
CA GLY A 114 22.67 3.80 5.56
C GLY A 114 21.90 3.68 4.24
N LEU A 115 21.48 4.78 3.64
CA LEU A 115 20.75 4.80 2.38
C LEU A 115 21.70 4.90 1.19
N ARG A 116 21.40 4.12 0.14
CA ARG A 116 22.17 4.20 -1.14
C ARG A 116 21.57 5.26 -2.01
N VAL A 117 22.34 6.30 -2.27
CA VAL A 117 21.89 7.52 -2.94
C VAL A 117 22.64 7.71 -4.25
N THR A 118 21.91 8.08 -5.28
CA THR A 118 22.44 8.54 -6.57
C THR A 118 22.11 10.02 -6.73
N GLU A 119 23.10 10.81 -7.05
CA GLU A 119 22.95 12.24 -7.33
C GLU A 119 22.93 12.47 -8.83
N MET A 120 22.07 13.37 -9.26
CA MET A 120 21.97 13.83 -10.65
C MET A 120 21.80 15.35 -10.65
N LYS A 121 22.45 16.04 -11.57
CA LYS A 121 22.24 17.47 -11.76
C LYS A 121 21.17 17.70 -12.81
N GLY A 122 20.26 18.61 -12.52
CA GLY A 122 19.17 19.00 -13.40
C GLY A 122 19.10 20.53 -13.58
N GLN A 123 18.22 20.95 -14.49
CA GLN A 123 17.89 22.36 -14.69
C GLN A 123 16.41 22.53 -14.40
N GLY A 124 16.08 23.31 -13.39
CA GLY A 124 14.71 23.70 -13.03
C GLY A 124 14.33 25.07 -13.62
N LEU A 125 13.10 25.51 -13.37
CA LEU A 125 12.62 26.83 -13.82
C LEU A 125 13.39 27.98 -13.17
N GLU A 126 13.74 27.81 -11.89
CA GLU A 126 14.44 28.85 -11.09
C GLU A 126 15.97 28.72 -11.13
N GLY A 127 16.52 27.77 -11.90
CA GLY A 127 17.96 27.55 -12.01
C GLY A 127 18.38 26.08 -11.83
N PRO A 128 19.69 25.83 -11.57
CA PRO A 128 20.20 24.49 -11.35
C PRO A 128 19.57 23.82 -10.13
N VAL A 129 19.28 22.54 -10.25
CA VAL A 129 18.75 21.70 -9.17
C VAL A 129 19.57 20.43 -9.03
N ASP A 130 19.80 20.01 -7.79
CA ASP A 130 20.37 18.72 -7.48
C ASP A 130 19.25 17.72 -7.21
N ILE A 131 19.23 16.60 -7.92
CA ILE A 131 18.25 15.54 -7.79
C ILE A 131 18.92 14.38 -7.06
N VAL A 132 18.43 14.10 -5.88
CA VAL A 132 18.88 12.98 -5.04
C VAL A 132 17.87 11.86 -5.16
N SER A 133 18.30 10.71 -5.72
CA SER A 133 17.41 9.57 -5.97
C SER A 133 17.89 8.33 -5.23
N MET A 134 16.95 7.60 -4.61
CA MET A 134 17.23 6.36 -3.92
C MET A 134 16.07 5.37 -4.04
N VAL A 135 16.39 4.07 -4.13
CA VAL A 135 15.43 2.98 -4.09
C VAL A 135 15.55 2.30 -2.75
N VAL A 136 14.48 2.35 -1.96
CA VAL A 136 14.48 1.86 -0.58
C VAL A 136 13.26 0.96 -0.31
N PRO A 137 13.36 -0.01 0.62
CA PRO A 137 12.17 -0.67 1.17
C PRO A 137 11.17 0.36 1.70
N ARG A 138 9.87 0.20 1.46
CA ARG A 138 8.84 1.16 1.91
C ARG A 138 8.93 1.52 3.39
N ARG A 139 9.38 0.58 4.22
CA ARG A 139 9.60 0.83 5.66
C ARG A 139 10.65 1.91 5.97
N LEU A 140 11.57 2.15 5.04
CA LEU A 140 12.63 3.16 5.19
C LEU A 140 12.27 4.53 4.59
N VAL A 141 11.16 4.62 3.86
CA VAL A 141 10.68 5.90 3.29
C VAL A 141 10.52 6.99 4.36
N PRO A 142 9.90 6.73 5.54
CA PRO A 142 9.78 7.76 6.57
C PRO A 142 11.13 8.26 7.09
N ILE A 143 12.14 7.40 7.15
CA ILE A 143 13.50 7.79 7.56
C ILE A 143 14.12 8.67 6.47
N ALA A 144 14.03 8.25 5.21
CA ALA A 144 14.55 9.02 4.09
C ALA A 144 13.93 10.42 4.02
N VAL A 145 12.60 10.50 4.10
CA VAL A 145 11.85 11.78 4.08
C VAL A 145 12.28 12.68 5.24
N ARG A 146 12.31 12.19 6.46
CA ARG A 146 12.75 12.97 7.63
C ARG A 146 14.18 13.48 7.50
N THR A 147 15.09 12.64 6.99
CA THR A 147 16.48 13.05 6.78
C THR A 147 16.57 14.16 5.73
N ILE A 148 15.77 14.08 4.65
CA ILE A 148 15.70 15.13 3.63
C ILE A 148 15.17 16.43 4.25
N GLU A 149 14.00 16.39 4.89
CA GLU A 149 13.35 17.56 5.50
C GLU A 149 14.22 18.23 6.57
N SER A 150 15.02 17.45 7.31
CA SER A 150 15.93 17.99 8.34
C SER A 150 17.15 18.70 7.74
N ASN A 151 17.58 18.35 6.53
CA ASN A 151 18.76 18.94 5.88
C ASN A 151 18.40 20.00 4.84
N ASP A 152 17.23 19.87 4.24
CA ASP A 152 16.69 20.81 3.24
C ASP A 152 15.15 20.86 3.38
N PRO A 153 14.63 21.77 4.21
CA PRO A 153 13.18 21.92 4.42
C PRO A 153 12.41 22.35 3.18
N ASP A 154 13.08 22.98 2.21
CA ASP A 154 12.49 23.48 0.97
C ASP A 154 12.57 22.44 -0.15
N ALA A 155 13.17 21.27 0.08
CA ALA A 155 13.28 20.22 -0.92
C ALA A 155 11.90 19.70 -1.36
N PHE A 156 11.67 19.61 -2.66
CA PHE A 156 10.51 18.93 -3.20
C PHE A 156 10.75 17.42 -3.19
N ILE A 157 9.91 16.66 -2.47
CA ILE A 157 10.08 15.21 -2.31
C ILE A 157 8.97 14.49 -3.08
N ALA A 158 9.35 13.58 -3.97
CA ALA A 158 8.45 12.69 -4.68
C ALA A 158 8.74 11.22 -4.33
N VAL A 159 7.68 10.45 -4.06
CA VAL A 159 7.79 9.03 -3.72
C VAL A 159 6.99 8.21 -4.72
N TYR A 160 7.65 7.27 -5.40
CA TYR A 160 7.06 6.39 -6.41
C TYR A 160 7.17 4.93 -6.00
N ASP A 161 6.19 4.12 -6.36
CA ASP A 161 6.30 2.67 -6.23
C ASP A 161 7.31 2.11 -7.24
N ALA A 162 8.29 1.34 -6.75
CA ALA A 162 9.32 0.73 -7.57
C ALA A 162 9.17 -0.78 -7.61
N ARG A 163 9.24 -1.37 -8.82
CA ARG A 163 9.40 -2.81 -9.00
C ARG A 163 10.85 -3.10 -9.33
N ILE A 164 11.54 -3.82 -8.45
CA ILE A 164 12.90 -4.26 -8.73
C ILE A 164 12.81 -5.57 -9.50
N TYR A 165 13.34 -5.58 -10.73
CA TYR A 165 13.56 -6.82 -11.46
C TYR A 165 14.84 -7.47 -10.90
N PRO A 166 14.78 -8.71 -10.37
CA PRO A 166 15.97 -9.40 -9.95
C PRO A 166 16.88 -9.55 -11.19
N ARG A 167 18.04 -8.91 -11.12
CA ARG A 167 19.05 -9.03 -12.17
C ARG A 167 19.47 -10.48 -12.20
N ARG A 168 19.02 -11.26 -13.18
CA ARG A 168 19.77 -12.44 -13.59
C ARG A 168 21.10 -11.89 -14.08
N VAL A 169 22.14 -12.08 -13.30
CA VAL A 169 23.52 -11.86 -13.75
C VAL A 169 23.78 -12.94 -14.79
N GLY A 170 23.22 -12.74 -15.99
CA GLY A 170 23.63 -13.44 -17.17
C GLY A 170 25.03 -12.97 -17.45
N ALA A 171 25.99 -13.88 -17.36
CA ALA A 171 27.35 -13.64 -17.77
C ALA A 171 27.34 -12.94 -19.14
N LEU A 172 27.66 -11.64 -19.15
CA LEU A 172 28.13 -11.01 -20.36
C LEU A 172 29.43 -11.73 -20.72
N ARG A 173 29.32 -12.75 -21.58
CA ARG A 173 30.51 -13.33 -22.24
C ARG A 173 31.22 -12.15 -22.87
N ARG A 174 32.37 -11.76 -22.31
CA ARG A 174 33.35 -10.96 -23.01
C ARG A 174 33.77 -11.77 -24.26
N LYS A 175 33.43 -11.26 -25.44
CA LYS A 175 34.15 -11.60 -26.69
C LYS A 175 35.44 -10.80 -26.74
#